data_36b731976278e852b24a16f12911bc0f
#
_entry.id   36b731976278e852b24a16f12911bc0f
#
_cell.length_a   1.000
_cell.length_b   1.000
_cell.length_c   1.000
_cell.angle_alpha   90.00
_cell.angle_beta   90.00
_cell.angle_gamma   90.00
#
_symmetry.space_group_name_H-M   'P 1'
#
loop_
_entity.id
_entity.type
_entity.pdbx_description
1 polymer ?
#
loop_
_entity_poly.entity_id
_entity_poly.type
_entity_poly.pdbx_seq_one_letter_code
_entity_poly.pdbx_strand_id
1 'polypeptide(L)'
;KTSPRSFLNLQAGAFAGNGLKQESNTRLDFIGKLSAKKNFGSNGDWELGLSYYNGGVYQGSPKVFEMEDKAFVADTASTNLGKYAKRQYFGIDGAINYASKLGMTKLMAEVVLGQQPGTSSNTKSPNDSNNGTADTYIRNFNGWYVMLVQDLGQSPLSLVAKYDYYDANTKLKKDEVGLNGSGKADLAQSTFGAGLLWRVTSNMRLTAYYEWNNNEKSQNVAGCEDNVKDNLFTLRAQYKF
;
A
#
# COMPACT_ATOMS: atom_id res chain seq x y z
N LYS A 1 -19.20 14.01 -6.01
CA LYS A 1 -18.87 13.32 -7.27
C LYS A 1 -19.21 14.23 -8.45
N THR A 2 -18.24 14.56 -9.29
CA THR A 2 -18.47 15.35 -10.51
C THR A 2 -19.09 14.50 -11.62
N SER A 3 -19.62 15.16 -12.66
CA SER A 3 -20.19 14.46 -13.82
C SER A 3 -19.17 13.50 -14.47
N PRO A 4 -19.58 12.29 -14.92
CA PRO A 4 -18.69 11.33 -15.58
C PRO A 4 -18.04 11.85 -16.88
N ARG A 5 -18.51 12.97 -17.44
CA ARG A 5 -17.97 13.62 -18.63
C ARG A 5 -16.97 14.73 -18.36
N SER A 6 -16.73 15.07 -17.07
CA SER A 6 -15.77 16.13 -16.73
C SER A 6 -14.34 15.58 -16.76
N PHE A 7 -13.42 16.41 -17.23
CA PHE A 7 -11.98 16.15 -17.20
C PHE A 7 -11.45 15.91 -15.78
N LEU A 8 -12.04 16.60 -14.80
CA LEU A 8 -11.71 16.48 -13.39
C LEU A 8 -12.82 15.73 -12.64
N ASN A 9 -12.41 14.87 -11.73
CA ASN A 9 -13.30 14.17 -10.82
C ASN A 9 -12.79 14.32 -9.38
N LEU A 10 -13.64 14.85 -8.49
CA LEU A 10 -13.38 14.97 -7.07
C LEU A 10 -14.26 13.99 -6.31
N GLN A 11 -13.65 13.20 -5.44
CA GLN A 11 -14.32 12.31 -4.50
C GLN A 11 -13.82 12.62 -3.10
N ALA A 12 -14.75 12.72 -2.14
CA ALA A 12 -14.41 12.92 -0.74
C ALA A 12 -15.46 12.24 0.13
N GLY A 13 -15.04 11.78 1.29
CA GLY A 13 -15.92 11.12 2.24
C GLY A 13 -15.31 11.04 3.64
N ALA A 14 -16.19 10.87 4.61
CA ALA A 14 -15.85 10.55 5.98
C ALA A 14 -16.26 9.09 6.26
N PHE A 15 -15.40 8.33 6.90
CA PHE A 15 -15.53 6.90 7.09
C PHE A 15 -15.18 6.51 8.52
N ALA A 16 -15.78 5.43 9.01
CA ALA A 16 -15.30 4.76 10.20
C ALA A 16 -13.87 4.24 9.96
N GLY A 17 -12.93 4.59 10.84
CA GLY A 17 -11.51 4.29 10.66
C GLY A 17 -11.14 2.80 10.78
N ASN A 18 -12.09 1.94 11.17
CA ASN A 18 -11.89 0.52 11.48
C ASN A 18 -12.07 -0.43 10.28
N GLY A 19 -12.28 0.10 9.07
CA GLY A 19 -12.43 -0.71 7.86
C GLY A 19 -13.62 -1.66 7.94
N LEU A 20 -13.38 -2.97 7.80
CA LEU A 20 -14.43 -4.01 7.86
C LEU A 20 -14.72 -4.50 9.29
N LYS A 21 -13.97 -4.04 10.30
CA LYS A 21 -14.20 -4.42 11.70
C LYS A 21 -15.23 -3.50 12.35
N GLN A 22 -15.81 -3.97 13.46
CA GLN A 22 -16.74 -3.19 14.24
C GLN A 22 -16.10 -1.88 14.70
N GLU A 23 -16.86 -0.80 14.61
CA GLU A 23 -16.46 0.50 15.12
C GLU A 23 -16.24 0.46 16.64
N SER A 24 -15.08 0.89 17.07
CA SER A 24 -14.67 0.89 18.47
C SER A 24 -14.54 2.30 19.06
N ASN A 25 -14.74 3.33 18.24
CA ASN A 25 -14.63 4.74 18.65
C ASN A 25 -15.57 5.61 17.79
N THR A 26 -15.69 6.88 18.16
CA THR A 26 -16.57 7.85 17.47
C THR A 26 -15.85 8.72 16.45
N ARG A 27 -14.55 8.51 16.23
CA ARG A 27 -13.76 9.29 15.28
C ARG A 27 -14.01 8.83 13.85
N LEU A 28 -14.24 9.79 12.97
CA LEU A 28 -14.27 9.54 11.54
C LEU A 28 -12.93 9.89 10.90
N ASP A 29 -12.54 9.09 9.94
CA ASP A 29 -11.42 9.34 9.07
C ASP A 29 -11.89 10.00 7.78
N PHE A 30 -11.11 10.92 7.24
CA PHE A 30 -11.40 11.62 6.00
C PHE A 30 -10.54 11.07 4.86
N ILE A 31 -11.19 10.82 3.71
CA ILE A 31 -10.52 10.40 2.47
C ILE A 31 -10.95 11.34 1.35
N GLY A 32 -9.98 11.86 0.59
CA GLY A 32 -10.22 12.64 -0.60
C GLY A 32 -9.36 12.18 -1.77
N LYS A 33 -9.92 12.21 -2.98
CA LYS A 33 -9.19 11.97 -4.23
C LYS A 33 -9.63 12.97 -5.29
N LEU A 34 -8.66 13.63 -5.89
CA LEU A 34 -8.83 14.45 -7.10
C LEU A 34 -8.18 13.69 -8.25
N SER A 35 -8.91 13.41 -9.30
CA SER A 35 -8.35 12.79 -10.50
C SER A 35 -8.70 13.56 -11.77
N ALA A 36 -7.77 13.50 -12.73
CA ALA A 36 -7.92 14.02 -14.08
C ALA A 36 -7.78 12.87 -15.07
N LYS A 37 -8.69 12.79 -16.04
CA LYS A 37 -8.63 11.80 -17.11
C LYS A 37 -8.90 12.45 -18.46
N LYS A 38 -8.09 12.09 -19.46
CA LYS A 38 -8.27 12.61 -20.83
C LYS A 38 -7.81 11.60 -21.88
N ASN A 39 -8.55 11.53 -22.97
CA ASN A 39 -8.15 10.77 -24.16
C ASN A 39 -7.09 11.57 -24.94
N PHE A 40 -6.09 10.85 -25.47
CA PHE A 40 -5.16 11.39 -26.47
C PHE A 40 -5.35 10.63 -27.79
N GLY A 41 -5.88 11.33 -28.78
CA GLY A 41 -6.29 10.73 -30.04
C GLY A 41 -7.41 9.68 -29.86
N SER A 42 -7.50 8.75 -30.81
CA SER A 42 -8.46 7.63 -30.80
C SER A 42 -7.95 6.40 -30.04
N ASN A 43 -6.68 6.34 -29.75
CA ASN A 43 -5.99 5.09 -29.40
C ASN A 43 -5.56 5.01 -27.95
N GLY A 44 -5.79 6.06 -27.16
CA GLY A 44 -5.34 6.02 -25.79
C GLY A 44 -5.99 7.03 -24.85
N ASP A 45 -5.80 6.80 -23.59
CA ASP A 45 -6.17 7.69 -22.49
C ASP A 45 -5.11 7.67 -21.39
N TRP A 46 -5.09 8.73 -20.62
CA TRP A 46 -4.33 8.81 -19.38
C TRP A 46 -5.22 9.26 -18.23
N GLU A 47 -4.84 8.83 -17.05
CA GLU A 47 -5.43 9.26 -15.79
C GLU A 47 -4.31 9.61 -14.81
N LEU A 48 -4.48 10.71 -14.05
CA LEU A 48 -3.62 11.12 -12.96
C LEU A 48 -4.48 11.41 -11.74
N GLY A 49 -4.08 10.91 -10.58
CA GLY A 49 -4.79 11.08 -9.31
C GLY A 49 -3.89 11.62 -8.21
N LEU A 50 -4.49 12.44 -7.34
CA LEU A 50 -3.92 12.87 -6.06
C LEU A 50 -4.88 12.42 -4.97
N SER A 51 -4.37 11.74 -3.95
CA SER A 51 -5.17 11.25 -2.84
C SER A 51 -4.61 11.71 -1.50
N TYR A 52 -5.53 11.92 -0.57
CA TYR A 52 -5.21 12.28 0.80
C TYR A 52 -6.10 11.52 1.76
N TYR A 53 -5.48 10.95 2.78
CA TYR A 53 -6.15 10.29 3.89
C TYR A 53 -5.72 10.95 5.20
N ASN A 54 -6.67 11.26 6.06
CA ASN A 54 -6.45 11.79 7.40
C ASN A 54 -7.33 11.05 8.41
N GLY A 55 -6.69 10.31 9.27
CA GLY A 55 -7.34 9.51 10.29
C GLY A 55 -6.57 9.46 11.60
N GLY A 56 -6.96 8.56 12.47
CA GLY A 56 -6.29 8.39 13.75
C GLY A 56 -6.50 7.01 14.35
N VAL A 57 -5.49 6.59 15.10
CA VAL A 57 -5.47 5.35 15.86
C VAL A 57 -5.66 5.65 17.34
N TYR A 58 -6.67 5.04 17.96
CA TYR A 58 -6.89 5.18 19.40
C TYR A 58 -5.70 4.66 20.19
N GLN A 59 -5.25 5.43 21.17
CA GLN A 59 -4.16 5.11 22.07
C GLN A 59 -4.70 4.54 23.39
N GLY A 60 -4.64 3.22 23.52
CA GLY A 60 -5.05 2.51 24.72
C GLY A 60 -3.93 2.35 25.75
N SER A 61 -2.73 2.86 25.48
CA SER A 61 -1.58 2.95 26.37
C SER A 61 -1.09 4.40 26.45
N PRO A 62 -0.55 4.84 27.58
CA PRO A 62 0.10 6.14 27.68
C PRO A 62 1.46 6.19 26.96
N LYS A 63 2.01 5.03 26.57
CA LYS A 63 3.31 4.97 25.91
C LYS A 63 3.17 5.08 24.40
N VAL A 64 3.76 6.14 23.86
CA VAL A 64 3.84 6.41 22.42
C VAL A 64 5.32 6.50 22.04
N PHE A 65 5.71 5.73 21.04
CA PHE A 65 7.08 5.70 20.54
C PHE A 65 7.13 6.40 19.19
N GLU A 66 7.95 7.44 19.09
CA GLU A 66 8.21 8.16 17.84
C GLU A 66 9.67 7.99 17.43
N MET A 67 9.92 8.05 16.12
CA MET A 67 11.28 7.97 15.59
C MET A 67 11.97 9.32 15.67
N GLU A 68 12.98 9.42 16.56
CA GLU A 68 13.94 10.50 16.61
C GLU A 68 15.30 9.96 16.14
N ASP A 69 15.84 10.57 15.08
CA ASP A 69 17.02 10.07 14.37
C ASP A 69 16.86 8.59 13.96
N LYS A 70 17.47 7.66 14.69
CA LYS A 70 17.46 6.20 14.43
C LYS A 70 17.00 5.40 15.65
N ALA A 71 16.26 6.00 16.56
CA ALA A 71 15.77 5.37 17.77
C ALA A 71 14.29 5.65 17.97
N PHE A 72 13.58 4.67 18.50
CA PHE A 72 12.25 4.91 19.03
C PHE A 72 12.36 5.54 20.44
N VAL A 73 11.95 6.78 20.56
CA VAL A 73 11.91 7.52 21.83
C VAL A 73 10.51 7.46 22.39
N ALA A 74 10.40 7.09 23.66
CA ALA A 74 9.12 6.94 24.33
C ALA A 74 8.64 8.26 24.95
N ASP A 75 7.45 8.71 24.56
CA ASP A 75 6.63 9.62 25.34
C ASP A 75 5.71 8.79 26.25
N THR A 76 5.82 9.00 27.57
CA THR A 76 5.06 8.25 28.58
C THR A 76 4.06 9.13 29.32
N ALA A 77 3.69 10.27 28.74
CA ALA A 77 2.72 11.18 29.37
C ALA A 77 1.36 10.49 29.52
N SER A 78 0.83 10.51 30.75
CA SER A 78 -0.49 9.92 31.04
C SER A 78 -1.61 10.52 30.16
N THR A 79 -1.42 11.74 29.67
CA THR A 79 -2.33 12.44 28.79
C THR A 79 -2.41 11.82 27.38
N ASN A 80 -1.54 10.87 27.01
CA ASN A 80 -1.59 10.16 25.73
C ASN A 80 -2.72 9.12 25.72
N LEU A 81 -3.09 8.58 26.87
CA LEU A 81 -4.19 7.63 26.99
C LEU A 81 -5.50 8.26 26.53
N GLY A 82 -6.20 7.57 25.64
CA GLY A 82 -7.48 8.04 25.07
C GLY A 82 -7.34 9.06 23.94
N LYS A 83 -6.14 9.47 23.57
CA LYS A 83 -5.88 10.28 22.37
C LYS A 83 -5.83 9.42 21.12
N TYR A 84 -5.57 10.05 19.99
CA TYR A 84 -5.44 9.40 18.69
C TYR A 84 -4.08 9.72 18.08
N ALA A 85 -3.30 8.70 17.82
CA ALA A 85 -2.09 8.80 17.02
C ALA A 85 -2.46 9.10 15.57
N LYS A 86 -1.76 10.03 14.94
CA LYS A 86 -2.05 10.50 13.59
C LYS A 86 -1.77 9.41 12.56
N ARG A 87 -2.77 9.09 11.72
CA ARG A 87 -2.68 8.25 10.54
C ARG A 87 -2.95 9.13 9.32
N GLN A 88 -1.92 9.40 8.54
CA GLN A 88 -2.02 10.35 7.44
C GLN A 88 -1.23 9.86 6.23
N TYR A 89 -1.89 9.83 5.05
CA TYR A 89 -1.29 9.37 3.81
C TYR A 89 -1.51 10.38 2.70
N PHE A 90 -0.49 10.49 1.84
CA PHE A 90 -0.53 11.23 0.59
C PHE A 90 -0.22 10.25 -0.53
N GLY A 91 -1.02 10.26 -1.57
CA GLY A 91 -0.85 9.40 -2.72
C GLY A 91 -0.86 10.16 -4.03
N ILE A 92 -0.04 9.70 -4.97
CA ILE A 92 -0.07 10.10 -6.38
C ILE A 92 -0.18 8.82 -7.18
N ASP A 93 -1.17 8.74 -8.05
CA ASP A 93 -1.37 7.61 -8.96
C ASP A 93 -1.51 8.07 -10.41
N GLY A 94 -1.10 7.23 -11.34
CA GLY A 94 -1.25 7.49 -12.76
C GLY A 94 -1.45 6.21 -13.56
N ALA A 95 -2.19 6.33 -14.66
CA ALA A 95 -2.41 5.25 -15.62
C ALA A 95 -2.36 5.77 -17.05
N ILE A 96 -1.81 4.97 -17.94
CA ILE A 96 -1.82 5.19 -19.39
C ILE A 96 -2.34 3.92 -20.05
N ASN A 97 -3.35 4.06 -20.91
CA ASN A 97 -3.83 3.00 -21.78
C ASN A 97 -3.56 3.40 -23.24
N TYR A 98 -2.94 2.51 -24.00
CA TYR A 98 -2.61 2.77 -25.40
C TYR A 98 -2.83 1.54 -26.26
N ALA A 99 -3.69 1.67 -27.29
CA ALA A 99 -3.95 0.66 -28.28
C ALA A 99 -2.98 0.81 -29.46
N SER A 100 -2.24 -0.24 -29.77
CA SER A 100 -1.29 -0.32 -30.87
C SER A 100 -1.49 -1.60 -31.68
N LYS A 101 -0.67 -1.82 -32.72
CA LYS A 101 -0.63 -3.09 -33.46
C LYS A 101 -0.20 -4.27 -32.60
N LEU A 102 0.52 -4.01 -31.49
CA LEU A 102 0.93 -5.03 -30.52
C LEU A 102 -0.19 -5.40 -29.54
N GLY A 103 -1.35 -4.74 -29.61
CA GLY A 103 -2.45 -4.87 -28.68
C GLY A 103 -2.57 -3.68 -27.73
N MET A 104 -3.36 -3.84 -26.67
CA MET A 104 -3.53 -2.82 -25.63
C MET A 104 -2.37 -2.89 -24.63
N THR A 105 -1.69 -1.77 -24.46
CA THR A 105 -0.69 -1.54 -23.41
C THR A 105 -1.36 -0.77 -22.28
N LYS A 106 -1.24 -1.24 -21.05
CA LYS A 106 -1.67 -0.53 -19.83
C LYS A 106 -0.49 -0.40 -18.89
N LEU A 107 -0.11 0.83 -18.60
CA LEU A 107 0.91 1.17 -17.61
C LEU A 107 0.25 1.88 -16.45
N MET A 108 0.51 1.42 -15.24
CA MET A 108 -0.02 2.00 -13.99
C MET A 108 1.11 2.17 -12.99
N ALA A 109 1.08 3.27 -12.26
CA ALA A 109 2.02 3.53 -11.18
C ALA A 109 1.32 4.26 -10.04
N GLU A 110 1.76 4.03 -8.82
CA GLU A 110 1.29 4.72 -7.63
C GLU A 110 2.44 4.88 -6.64
N VAL A 111 2.45 5.99 -5.94
CA VAL A 111 3.30 6.27 -4.78
C VAL A 111 2.41 6.71 -3.64
N VAL A 112 2.58 6.10 -2.47
CA VAL A 112 1.92 6.49 -1.22
C VAL A 112 2.99 6.69 -0.17
N LEU A 113 2.90 7.80 0.56
CA LEU A 113 3.78 8.10 1.69
C LEU A 113 2.98 8.69 2.85
N GLY A 114 3.49 8.55 4.05
CA GLY A 114 2.80 9.11 5.20
C GLY A 114 3.29 8.59 6.54
N GLN A 115 2.41 8.74 7.51
CA GLN A 115 2.63 8.32 8.88
C GLN A 115 1.62 7.24 9.26
N GLN A 116 2.13 6.11 9.75
CA GLN A 116 1.35 4.94 10.15
C GLN A 116 1.65 4.57 11.61
N PRO A 117 0.67 4.70 12.51
CA PRO A 117 0.74 4.08 13.83
C PRO A 117 0.55 2.56 13.74
N GLY A 118 1.28 1.85 14.57
CA GLY A 118 1.21 0.40 14.70
C GLY A 118 1.66 -0.03 16.11
N THR A 119 2.14 -1.27 16.23
CA THR A 119 2.77 -1.79 17.45
C THR A 119 4.27 -2.00 17.23
N SER A 120 4.99 -2.46 18.24
CA SER A 120 6.40 -2.85 18.09
C SER A 120 6.61 -3.97 17.07
N SER A 121 5.62 -4.85 16.90
CA SER A 121 5.74 -6.08 16.09
C SER A 121 5.04 -6.03 14.74
N ASN A 122 4.18 -5.04 14.49
CA ASN A 122 3.48 -4.93 13.21
C ASN A 122 3.09 -3.49 12.86
N THR A 123 2.92 -3.25 11.57
CA THR A 123 2.47 -1.98 10.97
C THR A 123 1.04 -2.04 10.49
N LYS A 124 0.28 -3.09 10.85
CA LYS A 124 -1.12 -3.22 10.44
C LYS A 124 -1.92 -2.05 10.96
N SER A 125 -2.89 -1.64 10.17
CA SER A 125 -3.82 -0.59 10.56
C SER A 125 -4.49 -0.88 11.91
N PRO A 126 -4.92 0.14 12.63
CA PRO A 126 -5.41 0.12 14.02
C PRO A 126 -6.59 -0.79 14.31
N ASN A 127 -7.04 -1.48 13.33
CA ASN A 127 -8.18 -2.39 13.43
C ASN A 127 -7.83 -3.74 14.04
N ASP A 128 -6.61 -3.89 14.52
CA ASP A 128 -6.29 -5.02 15.36
C ASP A 128 -6.90 -4.78 16.74
N SER A 129 -7.76 -5.70 17.17
CA SER A 129 -8.49 -5.62 18.46
C SER A 129 -7.59 -5.46 19.69
N ASN A 130 -6.30 -5.71 19.52
CA ASN A 130 -5.30 -5.54 20.57
C ASN A 130 -4.76 -4.11 20.71
N ASN A 131 -5.12 -3.19 19.82
CA ASN A 131 -4.69 -1.78 19.93
C ASN A 131 -5.28 -1.05 21.13
N GLY A 132 -6.28 -1.62 21.78
CA GLY A 132 -6.83 -1.04 23.00
C GLY A 132 -5.85 -0.96 24.17
N THR A 133 -4.76 -1.73 24.19
CA THR A 133 -3.82 -1.82 25.32
C THR A 133 -2.35 -1.82 24.91
N ALA A 134 -2.04 -1.98 23.62
CA ALA A 134 -0.67 -2.01 23.13
C ALA A 134 -0.07 -0.61 23.06
N ASP A 135 1.23 -0.53 23.31
CA ASP A 135 2.01 0.69 23.08
C ASP A 135 1.99 1.07 21.59
N THR A 136 1.88 2.36 21.31
CA THR A 136 1.79 2.88 19.96
C THR A 136 3.18 3.20 19.40
N TYR A 137 3.50 2.67 18.23
CA TYR A 137 4.73 2.95 17.48
C TYR A 137 4.38 3.72 16.21
N ILE A 138 4.87 4.94 16.09
CA ILE A 138 4.59 5.82 14.95
C ILE A 138 5.76 5.76 13.96
N ARG A 139 5.45 5.35 12.71
CA ARG A 139 6.43 5.18 11.63
C ARG A 139 6.08 6.09 10.46
N ASN A 140 7.10 6.63 9.81
CA ASN A 140 6.94 7.20 8.47
C ASN A 140 7.24 6.12 7.45
N PHE A 141 6.33 5.91 6.53
CA PHE A 141 6.44 4.88 5.50
C PHE A 141 6.38 5.48 4.10
N ASN A 142 6.88 4.73 3.14
CA ASN A 142 6.53 4.91 1.74
C ASN A 142 6.25 3.56 1.08
N GLY A 143 5.45 3.60 0.03
CA GLY A 143 5.20 2.46 -0.84
C GLY A 143 4.95 2.94 -2.24
N TRP A 144 5.40 2.18 -3.25
CA TRP A 144 5.13 2.49 -4.64
C TRP A 144 5.12 1.23 -5.50
N TYR A 145 4.42 1.30 -6.61
CA TYR A 145 4.49 0.25 -7.62
C TYR A 145 4.44 0.81 -9.03
N VAL A 146 4.95 0.01 -9.97
CA VAL A 146 4.74 0.16 -11.41
C VAL A 146 4.26 -1.17 -11.95
N MET A 147 3.18 -1.18 -12.74
CA MET A 147 2.60 -2.36 -13.35
C MET A 147 2.36 -2.14 -14.84
N LEU A 148 2.82 -3.09 -15.63
CA LEU A 148 2.60 -3.17 -17.07
C LEU A 148 1.69 -4.36 -17.39
N VAL A 149 0.65 -4.13 -18.18
CA VAL A 149 -0.15 -5.19 -18.80
C VAL A 149 -0.11 -4.97 -20.30
N GLN A 150 0.37 -5.97 -21.05
CA GLN A 150 0.51 -5.93 -22.49
C GLN A 150 -0.31 -7.05 -23.13
N ASP A 151 -1.34 -6.69 -23.87
CA ASP A 151 -2.06 -7.65 -24.71
C ASP A 151 -1.17 -8.10 -25.88
N LEU A 152 -1.20 -9.38 -26.23
CA LEU A 152 -0.37 -9.95 -27.28
C LEU A 152 -1.14 -9.96 -28.64
N GLY A 153 -1.17 -8.81 -29.27
CA GLY A 153 -1.89 -8.62 -30.54
C GLY A 153 -3.38 -8.88 -30.38
N GLN A 154 -3.91 -9.75 -31.22
CA GLN A 154 -5.31 -10.21 -31.19
C GLN A 154 -5.50 -11.53 -30.43
N SER A 155 -4.44 -12.06 -29.81
CA SER A 155 -4.55 -13.29 -29.02
C SER A 155 -5.32 -13.06 -27.71
N PRO A 156 -5.90 -14.10 -27.12
CA PRO A 156 -6.56 -13.98 -25.81
C PRO A 156 -5.58 -13.85 -24.64
N LEU A 157 -4.30 -13.67 -24.92
CA LEU A 157 -3.22 -13.64 -23.92
C LEU A 157 -2.75 -12.21 -23.64
N SER A 158 -2.38 -11.95 -22.39
CA SER A 158 -1.68 -10.73 -21.97
C SER A 158 -0.52 -11.08 -21.05
N LEU A 159 0.60 -10.40 -21.23
CA LEU A 159 1.71 -10.40 -20.29
C LEU A 159 1.43 -9.39 -19.18
N VAL A 160 1.81 -9.73 -17.95
CA VAL A 160 1.74 -8.85 -16.78
C VAL A 160 3.12 -8.81 -16.17
N ALA A 161 3.61 -7.62 -15.88
CA ALA A 161 4.82 -7.40 -15.08
C ALA A 161 4.54 -6.30 -14.05
N LYS A 162 5.00 -6.49 -12.82
CA LYS A 162 4.85 -5.53 -11.73
C LYS A 162 6.13 -5.49 -10.91
N TYR A 163 6.53 -4.30 -10.51
CA TYR A 163 7.49 -4.12 -9.44
C TYR A 163 6.86 -3.25 -8.36
N ASP A 164 6.94 -3.68 -7.13
CA ASP A 164 6.51 -2.90 -5.97
C ASP A 164 7.57 -2.87 -4.88
N TYR A 165 7.51 -1.81 -4.10
CA TYR A 165 8.37 -1.54 -2.96
C TYR A 165 7.55 -0.98 -1.81
N TYR A 166 7.81 -1.46 -0.61
CA TYR A 166 7.23 -0.93 0.61
C TYR A 166 8.32 -0.82 1.69
N ASP A 167 8.45 0.35 2.26
CA ASP A 167 9.33 0.65 3.37
C ASP A 167 8.47 1.11 4.56
N ALA A 168 8.40 0.27 5.56
CA ALA A 168 7.56 0.49 6.73
C ALA A 168 8.10 1.58 7.65
N ASN A 169 9.41 1.86 7.61
CA ASN A 169 10.08 2.86 8.43
C ASN A 169 11.25 3.51 7.69
N THR A 170 10.96 4.55 6.92
CA THR A 170 11.94 5.25 6.07
C THR A 170 13.12 5.89 6.81
N LYS A 171 13.12 5.86 8.15
CA LYS A 171 14.19 6.40 8.99
C LYS A 171 15.31 5.40 9.27
N LEU A 172 15.08 4.10 9.00
CA LEU A 172 16.01 3.01 9.29
C LEU A 172 16.37 2.25 8.01
N LYS A 173 17.58 1.69 7.97
CA LYS A 173 18.04 0.86 6.84
C LYS A 173 18.98 -0.23 7.30
N LYS A 174 18.81 -1.43 6.74
CA LYS A 174 19.71 -2.57 6.95
C LYS A 174 19.93 -2.87 8.44
N ASP A 175 21.18 -2.89 8.88
CA ASP A 175 21.59 -3.23 10.24
C ASP A 175 21.23 -2.15 11.30
N GLU A 176 20.61 -1.06 10.90
CA GLU A 176 19.98 -0.11 11.84
C GLU A 176 18.65 -0.67 12.39
N VAL A 177 17.98 -1.53 11.60
CA VAL A 177 16.77 -2.24 12.03
C VAL A 177 17.16 -3.35 13.00
N GLY A 178 16.42 -3.48 14.09
CA GLY A 178 16.70 -4.41 15.20
C GLY A 178 17.42 -3.73 16.36
N LEU A 179 17.81 -2.46 16.21
CA LEU A 179 18.42 -1.64 17.28
C LEU A 179 17.42 -0.59 17.78
N ASN A 180 17.67 -0.07 18.99
CA ASN A 180 16.98 1.09 19.57
C ASN A 180 15.44 1.00 19.51
N GLY A 181 14.87 -0.19 19.79
CA GLY A 181 13.43 -0.43 19.83
C GLY A 181 12.78 -0.75 18.50
N SER A 182 13.55 -0.77 17.40
CA SER A 182 13.07 -1.23 16.11
C SER A 182 13.16 -2.77 15.95
N GLY A 183 12.53 -3.33 14.94
CA GLY A 183 12.52 -4.77 14.73
C GLY A 183 11.98 -5.18 13.36
N LYS A 184 11.55 -6.43 13.24
CA LYS A 184 11.07 -7.01 11.97
C LYS A 184 9.98 -6.19 11.27
N ALA A 185 9.15 -5.48 12.04
CA ALA A 185 8.09 -4.62 11.51
C ALA A 185 8.60 -3.38 10.78
N ASP A 186 9.90 -3.06 10.90
CA ASP A 186 10.55 -1.88 10.33
C ASP A 186 11.32 -2.18 9.04
N LEU A 187 11.39 -3.47 8.63
CA LEU A 187 12.11 -3.89 7.43
C LEU A 187 11.33 -3.51 6.16
N ALA A 188 12.07 -3.06 5.16
CA ALA A 188 11.55 -2.81 3.83
C ALA A 188 11.43 -4.10 2.99
N GLN A 189 10.59 -4.08 1.98
CA GLN A 189 10.32 -5.21 1.09
C GLN A 189 10.12 -4.71 -0.34
N SER A 190 10.63 -5.47 -1.30
CA SER A 190 10.34 -5.28 -2.73
C SER A 190 9.92 -6.58 -3.37
N THR A 191 9.05 -6.50 -4.38
CA THR A 191 8.58 -7.66 -5.13
C THR A 191 8.64 -7.36 -6.62
N PHE A 192 9.30 -8.25 -7.37
CA PHE A 192 9.11 -8.30 -8.81
C PHE A 192 8.16 -9.43 -9.14
N GLY A 193 7.10 -9.15 -9.87
CA GLY A 193 6.13 -10.15 -10.30
C GLY A 193 5.98 -10.16 -11.81
N ALA A 194 5.85 -11.36 -12.39
CA ALA A 194 5.55 -11.54 -13.79
C ALA A 194 4.57 -12.69 -14.03
N GLY A 195 3.75 -12.59 -15.05
CA GLY A 195 2.75 -13.60 -15.32
C GLY A 195 2.06 -13.48 -16.66
N LEU A 196 1.20 -14.48 -16.90
CA LEU A 196 0.38 -14.59 -18.09
C LEU A 196 -1.10 -14.58 -17.69
N LEU A 197 -1.87 -13.76 -18.36
CA LEU A 197 -3.32 -13.70 -18.25
C LEU A 197 -3.91 -14.28 -19.54
N TRP A 198 -4.79 -15.27 -19.41
CA TRP A 198 -5.48 -15.90 -20.51
C TRP A 198 -6.99 -15.69 -20.39
N ARG A 199 -7.59 -15.00 -21.37
CA ARG A 199 -9.04 -14.84 -21.51
C ARG A 199 -9.58 -16.06 -22.27
N VAL A 200 -9.93 -17.11 -21.52
CA VAL A 200 -10.40 -18.39 -22.09
C VAL A 200 -11.71 -18.19 -22.84
N THR A 201 -12.62 -17.41 -22.28
CA THR A 201 -13.89 -16.97 -22.89
C THR A 201 -14.17 -15.51 -22.52
N SER A 202 -15.26 -14.94 -23.01
CA SER A 202 -15.73 -13.61 -22.56
C SER A 202 -16.00 -13.54 -21.06
N ASN A 203 -16.29 -14.67 -20.44
CA ASN A 203 -16.71 -14.77 -19.04
C ASN A 203 -15.63 -15.43 -18.15
N MET A 204 -14.64 -16.11 -18.74
CA MET A 204 -13.63 -16.85 -17.99
C MET A 204 -12.21 -16.35 -18.24
N ARG A 205 -11.47 -16.12 -17.18
CA ARG A 205 -10.08 -15.70 -17.20
C ARG A 205 -9.23 -16.54 -16.27
N LEU A 206 -8.10 -17.00 -16.76
CA LEU A 206 -7.04 -17.65 -15.96
C LEU A 206 -5.85 -16.72 -15.86
N THR A 207 -5.18 -16.73 -14.72
CA THR A 207 -3.93 -15.99 -14.52
C THR A 207 -2.93 -16.89 -13.82
N ALA A 208 -1.74 -17.04 -14.41
CA ALA A 208 -0.59 -17.65 -13.78
C ALA A 208 0.42 -16.54 -13.50
N TYR A 209 0.84 -16.39 -12.24
CA TYR A 209 1.67 -15.28 -11.82
C TYR A 209 2.71 -15.75 -10.82
N TYR A 210 3.95 -15.31 -10.96
CA TYR A 210 5.04 -15.61 -10.06
C TYR A 210 5.63 -14.32 -9.49
N GLU A 211 5.91 -14.32 -8.19
CA GLU A 211 6.44 -13.22 -7.41
C GLU A 211 7.79 -13.61 -6.80
N TRP A 212 8.80 -12.80 -7.10
CA TRP A 212 10.11 -12.86 -6.49
C TRP A 212 10.17 -11.80 -5.40
N ASN A 213 10.12 -12.24 -4.16
CA ASN A 213 10.18 -11.35 -3.01
C ASN A 213 11.63 -11.11 -2.60
N ASN A 214 11.94 -9.87 -2.28
CA ASN A 214 13.24 -9.46 -1.76
C ASN A 214 13.01 -8.62 -0.51
N ASN A 215 13.29 -9.22 0.64
CA ASN A 215 13.15 -8.59 1.94
C ASN A 215 14.46 -7.91 2.33
N GLU A 216 14.36 -6.74 2.94
CA GLU A 216 15.52 -6.06 3.52
C GLU A 216 16.16 -6.95 4.60
N LYS A 217 17.48 -6.97 4.63
CA LYS A 217 18.27 -7.78 5.56
C LYS A 217 18.75 -6.94 6.73
N SER A 218 18.82 -7.57 7.90
CA SER A 218 19.47 -7.00 9.07
C SER A 218 20.10 -8.08 9.92
N GLN A 219 21.37 -7.89 10.31
CA GLN A 219 22.09 -8.75 11.24
C GLN A 219 21.54 -8.64 12.68
N ASN A 220 20.73 -7.62 12.95
CA ASN A 220 20.17 -7.35 14.28
C ASN A 220 18.73 -7.85 14.43
N VAL A 221 18.18 -8.54 13.40
CA VAL A 221 16.84 -9.11 13.43
C VAL A 221 16.92 -10.61 13.15
N ALA A 222 16.65 -11.42 14.16
CA ALA A 222 16.71 -12.88 14.05
C ALA A 222 15.80 -13.41 12.91
N GLY A 223 16.39 -14.24 12.04
CA GLY A 223 15.72 -14.80 10.86
C GLY A 223 15.58 -13.85 9.68
N CYS A 224 16.25 -12.69 9.72
CA CYS A 224 16.29 -11.71 8.63
C CYS A 224 17.74 -11.32 8.25
N GLU A 225 18.73 -12.12 8.64
CA GLU A 225 20.15 -11.96 8.29
C GLU A 225 20.37 -12.14 6.78
N ASP A 226 19.53 -12.97 6.17
CA ASP A 226 19.45 -13.19 4.73
C ASP A 226 18.05 -12.96 4.18
N ASN A 227 17.95 -12.89 2.85
CA ASN A 227 16.64 -12.76 2.20
C ASN A 227 15.77 -13.98 2.51
N VAL A 228 14.56 -13.74 3.00
CA VAL A 228 13.59 -14.79 3.29
C VAL A 228 13.15 -15.46 1.99
N LYS A 229 13.08 -16.80 1.97
CA LYS A 229 12.62 -17.58 0.81
C LYS A 229 11.10 -17.67 0.81
N ASP A 230 10.44 -16.61 0.38
CA ASP A 230 8.99 -16.43 0.38
C ASP A 230 8.40 -16.11 -1.00
N ASN A 231 9.10 -16.52 -2.06
CA ASN A 231 8.59 -16.43 -3.43
C ASN A 231 7.24 -17.15 -3.57
N LEU A 232 6.34 -16.59 -4.36
CA LEU A 232 4.97 -17.07 -4.47
C LEU A 232 4.59 -17.35 -5.93
N PHE A 233 4.00 -18.53 -6.17
CA PHE A 233 3.31 -18.84 -7.41
C PHE A 233 1.80 -18.81 -7.18
N THR A 234 1.09 -18.03 -8.00
CA THR A 234 -0.37 -17.90 -7.93
C THR A 234 -1.00 -18.39 -9.23
N LEU A 235 -1.94 -19.32 -9.14
CA LEU A 235 -2.86 -19.69 -10.21
C LEU A 235 -4.27 -19.25 -9.83
N ARG A 236 -4.87 -18.38 -10.65
CA ARG A 236 -6.19 -17.81 -10.37
C ARG A 236 -7.15 -18.04 -11.52
N ALA A 237 -8.32 -18.58 -11.22
CA ALA A 237 -9.45 -18.65 -12.14
C ALA A 237 -10.52 -17.63 -11.71
N GLN A 238 -11.04 -16.87 -12.66
CA GLN A 238 -12.12 -15.92 -12.45
C GLN A 238 -13.24 -16.19 -13.46
N TYR A 239 -14.47 -16.24 -12.98
CA TYR A 239 -15.67 -16.39 -13.80
C TYR A 239 -16.66 -15.27 -13.49
N LYS A 240 -17.22 -14.68 -14.54
CA LYS A 240 -18.27 -13.64 -14.45
C LYS A 240 -19.61 -14.25 -14.87
N PHE A 241 -20.58 -14.25 -13.98
CA PHE A 241 -21.97 -14.66 -14.22
C PHE A 241 -22.74 -13.61 -15.01
#